data_d0fa401231e30430850a37ccc8c91a46
#
_entry.id   d0fa401231e30430850a37ccc8c91a46
#
_cell.length_a   1.000
_cell.length_b   1.000
_cell.length_c   1.000
_cell.angle_alpha   90.00
_cell.angle_beta   90.00
_cell.angle_gamma   90.00
#
_symmetry.space_group_name_H-M   'P 1'
#
loop_
_entity.id
_entity.type
_entity.pdbx_description
1 polymer ?
#
loop_
_entity_poly.entity_id
_entity_poly.type
_entity_poly.pdbx_seq_one_letter_code
_entity_poly.pdbx_strand_id
1 'polypeptide(L)'
;MQTGRIDGGGKEISVRQLAYEAHLDGKSFFVAEQNQPQNSPPWYAQAVEVEVDMETGKVRILKVAAFHDVGNVINPVIASGQLEGGIMQGVGYATMEEMKYLGGKRPITDSYQKYLIPTIQDMPEIEIGFVEEPCPEGPLGARGLGEVGIIPVAAAIASAVEDATGIRFHQLPLTPERVLCGIEEAVMSVG
;
A
#
# COMPACT_ATOMS: atom_id res chain seq x y z
N MET A 1 -4.80 -32.85 2.06
CA MET A 1 -4.05 -32.43 3.25
C MET A 1 -3.14 -33.56 3.67
N GLN A 2 -1.81 -33.41 3.54
CA GLN A 2 -0.88 -34.38 4.09
C GLN A 2 -1.00 -34.28 5.61
N THR A 3 -1.35 -35.38 6.26
CA THR A 3 -1.32 -35.49 7.72
C THR A 3 0.13 -35.42 8.14
N GLY A 4 0.56 -34.31 8.71
CA GLY A 4 1.90 -34.16 9.25
C GLY A 4 2.17 -35.22 10.30
N ARG A 5 3.34 -35.87 10.23
CA ARG A 5 3.85 -36.82 11.21
C ARG A 5 5.07 -36.22 11.87
N ILE A 6 5.23 -36.49 13.13
CA ILE A 6 6.37 -36.09 13.95
C ILE A 6 7.09 -37.32 14.39
N ASP A 7 8.38 -37.42 14.11
CA ASP A 7 9.25 -38.49 14.55
C ASP A 7 10.22 -37.96 15.63
N GLY A 8 10.28 -38.62 16.75
CA GLY A 8 11.13 -38.25 17.86
C GLY A 8 11.42 -39.43 18.79
N GLY A 9 12.70 -39.75 19.00
CA GLY A 9 13.13 -40.78 19.92
C GLY A 9 12.64 -42.18 19.59
N GLY A 10 12.43 -42.50 18.28
CA GLY A 10 11.98 -43.81 17.81
C GLY A 10 10.45 -43.99 17.93
N LYS A 11 9.70 -42.94 18.20
CA LYS A 11 8.23 -42.94 18.20
C LYS A 11 7.72 -42.02 17.13
N GLU A 12 6.76 -42.51 16.36
CA GLU A 12 6.07 -41.74 15.35
C GLU A 12 4.64 -41.39 15.83
N ILE A 13 4.27 -40.12 15.80
CA ILE A 13 2.93 -39.67 16.18
C ILE A 13 2.41 -38.67 15.13
N SER A 14 1.12 -38.70 14.83
CA SER A 14 0.52 -37.69 13.98
C SER A 14 0.34 -36.36 14.75
N VAL A 15 0.46 -35.21 14.04
CA VAL A 15 0.20 -33.89 14.63
C VAL A 15 -1.18 -33.82 15.28
N ARG A 16 -2.19 -34.46 14.67
CA ARG A 16 -3.55 -34.53 15.21
C ARG A 16 -3.62 -35.30 16.54
N GLN A 17 -2.94 -36.43 16.62
CA GLN A 17 -2.93 -37.23 17.84
C GLN A 17 -2.16 -36.53 18.95
N LEU A 18 -1.01 -35.92 18.63
CA LEU A 18 -0.24 -35.12 19.59
C LEU A 18 -1.03 -33.95 20.15
N ALA A 19 -1.74 -33.24 19.29
CA ALA A 19 -2.60 -32.13 19.70
C ALA A 19 -3.76 -32.57 20.61
N TYR A 20 -4.35 -33.75 20.31
CA TYR A 20 -5.41 -34.31 21.13
C TYR A 20 -4.90 -34.74 22.51
N GLU A 21 -3.76 -35.42 22.58
CA GLU A 21 -3.13 -35.85 23.84
C GLU A 21 -2.71 -34.64 24.69
N ALA A 22 -2.10 -33.62 24.07
CA ALA A 22 -1.75 -32.36 24.75
C ALA A 22 -2.98 -31.64 25.32
N HIS A 23 -4.10 -31.64 24.59
CA HIS A 23 -5.36 -31.07 25.06
C HIS A 23 -5.91 -31.81 26.29
N LEU A 24 -5.88 -33.13 26.26
CA LEU A 24 -6.32 -33.94 27.40
C LEU A 24 -5.46 -33.72 28.65
N ASP A 25 -4.16 -33.52 28.46
CA ASP A 25 -3.20 -33.22 29.53
C ASP A 25 -3.26 -31.75 30.02
N GLY A 26 -4.14 -30.93 29.48
CA GLY A 26 -4.24 -29.51 29.79
C GLY A 26 -3.03 -28.69 29.35
N LYS A 27 -2.22 -29.18 28.41
CA LYS A 27 -1.07 -28.49 27.87
C LYS A 27 -1.44 -27.70 26.65
N SER A 28 -0.99 -26.44 26.61
CA SER A 28 -1.15 -25.61 25.42
C SER A 28 -0.20 -26.06 24.31
N PHE A 29 -0.74 -26.23 23.11
CA PHE A 29 0.02 -26.54 21.90
C PHE A 29 0.40 -25.28 21.14
N PHE A 30 0.85 -24.23 21.83
CA PHE A 30 1.32 -23.00 21.22
C PHE A 30 2.82 -22.88 21.47
N VAL A 31 3.59 -22.94 20.39
CA VAL A 31 4.96 -22.43 20.38
C VAL A 31 4.89 -21.06 19.72
N ALA A 32 5.04 -20.01 20.51
CA ALA A 32 5.29 -18.68 19.99
C ALA A 32 6.81 -18.46 20.04
N GLU A 33 7.48 -18.69 18.95
CA GLU A 33 8.85 -18.26 18.77
C GLU A 33 8.81 -16.89 18.10
N GLN A 34 9.17 -15.86 18.85
CA GLN A 34 9.39 -14.54 18.28
C GLN A 34 10.86 -14.45 17.88
N ASN A 35 11.14 -14.77 16.64
CA ASN A 35 12.39 -14.36 16.03
C ASN A 35 12.23 -12.89 15.62
N GLN A 36 13.08 -11.99 16.14
CA GLN A 36 13.16 -10.63 15.61
C GLN A 36 13.93 -10.72 14.29
N PRO A 37 13.24 -10.64 13.13
CA PRO A 37 13.96 -10.56 11.87
C PRO A 37 14.85 -9.32 11.91
N GLN A 38 16.08 -9.45 11.49
CA GLN A 38 16.90 -8.28 11.21
C GLN A 38 16.15 -7.44 10.18
N ASN A 39 16.12 -6.13 10.41
CA ASN A 39 15.37 -5.21 9.59
C ASN A 39 15.85 -5.32 8.13
N SER A 40 15.08 -6.00 7.31
CA SER A 40 15.32 -6.12 5.87
C SER A 40 14.25 -5.30 5.14
N PRO A 41 14.51 -4.00 4.91
CA PRO A 41 13.54 -3.13 4.28
C PRO A 41 13.27 -3.60 2.84
N PRO A 42 12.02 -3.58 2.38
CA PRO A 42 11.71 -3.78 0.98
C PRO A 42 12.20 -2.57 0.17
N TRP A 43 12.63 -2.83 -1.07
CA TRP A 43 12.92 -1.79 -2.04
C TRP A 43 11.75 -1.66 -3.02
N TYR A 44 11.48 -0.44 -3.45
CA TYR A 44 10.38 -0.20 -4.38
C TYR A 44 10.65 1.02 -5.26
N ALA A 45 10.09 0.98 -6.47
CA ALA A 45 10.03 2.08 -7.38
C ALA A 45 8.64 2.16 -7.99
N GLN A 46 8.09 3.37 -8.09
CA GLN A 46 6.80 3.60 -8.74
C GLN A 46 6.90 4.79 -9.69
N ALA A 47 6.23 4.67 -10.84
CA ALA A 47 6.06 5.73 -11.81
C ALA A 47 4.56 5.92 -12.07
N VAL A 48 4.14 7.17 -12.23
CA VAL A 48 2.73 7.53 -12.42
C VAL A 48 2.59 8.38 -13.66
N GLU A 49 1.58 8.08 -14.46
CA GLU A 49 1.14 8.89 -15.58
C GLU A 49 -0.17 9.58 -15.21
N VAL A 50 -0.24 10.90 -15.41
CA VAL A 50 -1.41 11.72 -15.08
C VAL A 50 -1.84 12.57 -16.26
N GLU A 51 -3.10 12.94 -16.25
CA GLU A 51 -3.68 13.99 -17.07
C GLU A 51 -4.22 15.08 -16.14
N VAL A 52 -3.84 16.34 -16.38
CA VAL A 52 -4.30 17.49 -15.61
C VAL A 52 -5.12 18.40 -16.49
N ASP A 53 -6.36 18.63 -16.13
CA ASP A 53 -7.21 19.64 -16.76
C ASP A 53 -6.87 21.01 -16.18
N MET A 54 -6.24 21.84 -17.00
CA MET A 54 -5.77 23.19 -16.60
C MET A 54 -6.89 24.19 -16.37
N GLU A 55 -8.12 23.93 -16.85
CA GLU A 55 -9.28 24.80 -16.66
C GLU A 55 -10.04 24.49 -15.38
N THR A 56 -10.02 23.24 -14.93
CA THR A 56 -10.78 22.78 -13.76
C THR A 56 -9.90 22.35 -12.59
N GLY A 57 -8.60 22.18 -12.82
CA GLY A 57 -7.67 21.64 -11.83
C GLY A 57 -7.83 20.14 -11.58
N LYS A 58 -8.67 19.43 -12.36
CA LYS A 58 -8.91 18.01 -12.17
C LYS A 58 -7.71 17.17 -12.58
N VAL A 59 -7.22 16.36 -11.66
CA VAL A 59 -6.16 15.38 -11.91
C VAL A 59 -6.80 14.00 -12.15
N ARG A 60 -6.44 13.36 -13.25
CA ARG A 60 -6.79 11.98 -13.55
C ARG A 60 -5.52 11.14 -13.61
N ILE A 61 -5.45 10.10 -12.81
CA ILE A 61 -4.34 9.15 -12.85
C ILE A 61 -4.66 8.13 -13.94
N LEU A 62 -3.78 8.02 -14.92
CA LEU A 62 -3.98 7.15 -16.07
C LEU A 62 -3.37 5.78 -15.82
N LYS A 63 -2.12 5.76 -15.31
CA LYS A 63 -1.37 4.54 -15.09
C LYS A 63 -0.44 4.66 -13.89
N VAL A 64 -0.29 3.55 -13.17
CA VAL A 64 0.73 3.37 -12.14
C VAL A 64 1.55 2.14 -12.48
N ALA A 65 2.85 2.30 -12.70
CA ALA A 65 3.81 1.21 -12.81
C ALA A 65 4.55 1.06 -11.48
N ALA A 66 4.48 -0.12 -10.87
CA ALA A 66 4.98 -0.38 -9.52
C ALA A 66 5.86 -1.62 -9.49
N PHE A 67 7.13 -1.45 -9.15
CA PHE A 67 8.10 -2.53 -9.01
C PHE A 67 8.56 -2.63 -7.55
N HIS A 68 8.45 -3.82 -6.98
CA HIS A 68 8.73 -4.07 -5.56
C HIS A 68 9.64 -5.28 -5.38
N ASP A 69 10.71 -5.11 -4.60
CA ASP A 69 11.49 -6.21 -4.07
C ASP A 69 10.85 -6.67 -2.77
N VAL A 70 10.18 -7.81 -2.84
CA VAL A 70 9.50 -8.47 -1.73
C VAL A 70 10.20 -9.75 -1.29
N GLY A 71 11.45 -9.93 -1.72
CA GLY A 71 12.14 -11.20 -1.59
C GLY A 71 11.47 -12.26 -2.47
N ASN A 72 11.43 -13.50 -2.02
CA ASN A 72 10.67 -14.52 -2.73
C ASN A 72 9.17 -14.25 -2.68
N VAL A 73 8.51 -14.20 -3.83
CA VAL A 73 7.06 -14.02 -3.91
C VAL A 73 6.37 -15.34 -3.58
N ILE A 74 5.78 -15.43 -2.39
CA ILE A 74 5.13 -16.66 -1.92
C ILE A 74 3.86 -16.99 -2.71
N ASN A 75 3.06 -15.95 -3.01
CA ASN A 75 1.85 -16.08 -3.82
C ASN A 75 1.67 -14.81 -4.68
N PRO A 76 1.98 -14.87 -5.99
CA PRO A 76 1.95 -13.71 -6.86
C PRO A 76 0.57 -13.03 -6.94
N VAL A 77 -0.52 -13.81 -6.95
CA VAL A 77 -1.88 -13.26 -7.07
C VAL A 77 -2.25 -12.46 -5.83
N ILE A 78 -1.98 -13.00 -4.63
CA ILE A 78 -2.25 -12.30 -3.37
C ILE A 78 -1.31 -11.11 -3.22
N ALA A 79 -0.05 -11.25 -3.61
CA ALA A 79 0.94 -10.17 -3.55
C ALA A 79 0.54 -8.98 -4.46
N SER A 80 0.11 -9.25 -5.70
CA SER A 80 -0.40 -8.21 -6.60
C SER A 80 -1.62 -7.51 -6.02
N GLY A 81 -2.61 -8.27 -5.53
CA GLY A 81 -3.81 -7.68 -4.92
C GLY A 81 -3.50 -6.81 -3.69
N GLN A 82 -2.48 -7.17 -2.89
CA GLN A 82 -2.03 -6.34 -1.78
C GLN A 82 -1.42 -5.02 -2.25
N LEU A 83 -0.60 -5.06 -3.30
CA LEU A 83 -0.01 -3.85 -3.88
C LEU A 83 -1.06 -2.97 -4.55
N GLU A 84 -1.98 -3.54 -5.33
CA GLU A 84 -3.10 -2.82 -5.95
C GLU A 84 -3.94 -2.08 -4.90
N GLY A 85 -4.31 -2.77 -3.81
CA GLY A 85 -5.04 -2.17 -2.70
C GLY A 85 -4.26 -1.04 -2.03
N GLY A 86 -2.96 -1.20 -1.79
CA GLY A 86 -2.09 -0.17 -1.24
C GLY A 86 -1.95 1.04 -2.16
N ILE A 87 -1.80 0.82 -3.47
CA ILE A 87 -1.74 1.88 -4.48
C ILE A 87 -3.04 2.69 -4.47
N MET A 88 -4.20 2.02 -4.43
CA MET A 88 -5.49 2.72 -4.38
C MET A 88 -5.69 3.56 -3.12
N GLN A 89 -5.20 3.11 -1.96
CA GLN A 89 -5.15 3.95 -0.76
C GLN A 89 -4.27 5.18 -0.97
N GLY A 90 -3.11 5.02 -1.61
CA GLY A 90 -2.22 6.12 -1.93
C GLY A 90 -2.82 7.13 -2.92
N VAL A 91 -3.60 6.65 -3.90
CA VAL A 91 -4.38 7.50 -4.82
C VAL A 91 -5.40 8.33 -4.04
N GLY A 92 -6.17 7.72 -3.15
CA GLY A 92 -7.13 8.43 -2.29
C GLY A 92 -6.47 9.50 -1.43
N TYR A 93 -5.39 9.15 -0.74
CA TYR A 93 -4.61 10.05 0.08
C TYR A 93 -4.04 11.24 -0.73
N ALA A 94 -3.60 10.98 -1.96
CA ALA A 94 -3.01 12.01 -2.82
C ALA A 94 -4.03 12.95 -3.43
N THR A 95 -5.26 12.52 -3.69
CA THR A 95 -6.19 13.26 -4.56
C THR A 95 -7.50 13.70 -3.92
N MET A 96 -8.01 13.01 -2.88
CA MET A 96 -9.37 13.28 -2.39
C MET A 96 -9.58 13.15 -0.89
N GLU A 97 -8.83 12.30 -0.19
CA GLU A 97 -9.06 12.04 1.23
C GLU A 97 -8.57 13.19 2.10
N GLU A 98 -9.49 13.90 2.73
CA GLU A 98 -9.16 15.03 3.60
C GLU A 98 -10.12 15.13 4.79
N MET A 99 -9.57 15.12 6.00
CA MET A 99 -10.34 15.40 7.21
C MET A 99 -10.38 16.91 7.45
N LYS A 100 -11.52 17.53 7.19
CA LYS A 100 -11.74 18.99 7.37
C LYS A 100 -12.40 19.29 8.71
N TYR A 101 -11.95 20.38 9.35
CA TYR A 101 -12.47 20.84 10.64
C TYR A 101 -12.97 22.28 10.59
N LEU A 102 -14.16 22.54 11.11
CA LEU A 102 -14.68 23.88 11.32
C LEU A 102 -14.11 24.47 12.62
N GLY A 103 -13.40 25.60 12.51
CA GLY A 103 -12.78 26.28 13.64
C GLY A 103 -11.76 25.42 14.38
N GLY A 104 -11.15 24.42 13.72
CA GLY A 104 -10.15 23.52 14.28
C GLY A 104 -10.67 22.50 15.30
N LYS A 105 -11.99 22.44 15.55
CA LYS A 105 -12.57 21.60 16.61
C LYS A 105 -13.60 20.59 16.13
N ARG A 106 -14.49 20.98 15.24
CA ARG A 106 -15.60 20.16 14.77
C ARG A 106 -15.28 19.55 13.41
N PRO A 107 -15.20 18.21 13.26
CA PRO A 107 -15.05 17.59 11.95
C PRO A 107 -16.29 17.90 11.09
N ILE A 108 -16.10 18.30 9.85
CA ILE A 108 -17.17 18.50 8.87
C ILE A 108 -17.23 17.36 7.85
N THR A 109 -16.14 16.64 7.68
CA THR A 109 -16.07 15.38 6.91
C THR A 109 -16.31 14.18 7.85
N ASP A 110 -17.50 14.15 8.44
CA ASP A 110 -17.90 13.22 9.52
C ASP A 110 -18.70 11.98 9.03
N SER A 111 -18.76 11.78 7.73
CA SER A 111 -19.44 10.64 7.10
C SER A 111 -18.84 10.30 5.76
N TYR A 112 -19.06 9.08 5.24
CA TYR A 112 -18.59 8.66 3.91
C TYR A 112 -19.23 9.43 2.74
N GLN A 113 -20.26 10.21 2.98
CA GLN A 113 -20.79 11.15 1.98
C GLN A 113 -19.93 12.39 1.82
N LYS A 114 -19.13 12.72 2.83
CA LYS A 114 -18.29 13.93 2.88
C LYS A 114 -16.80 13.61 2.85
N TYR A 115 -16.40 12.49 3.44
CA TYR A 115 -15.05 11.96 3.36
C TYR A 115 -14.98 11.02 2.17
N LEU A 116 -14.44 11.55 1.07
CA LEU A 116 -14.36 10.81 -0.18
C LEU A 116 -13.23 9.79 -0.11
N ILE A 117 -13.52 8.58 -0.55
CA ILE A 117 -12.54 7.51 -0.77
C ILE A 117 -12.63 7.07 -2.22
N PRO A 118 -11.53 6.57 -2.83
CA PRO A 118 -11.55 6.09 -4.20
C PRO A 118 -12.54 4.95 -4.40
N THR A 119 -13.20 4.98 -5.54
CA THR A 119 -14.07 3.90 -6.02
C THR A 119 -13.41 3.14 -7.15
N ILE A 120 -14.04 2.07 -7.63
CA ILE A 120 -13.55 1.32 -8.81
C ILE A 120 -13.44 2.19 -10.07
N GLN A 121 -14.19 3.29 -10.15
CA GLN A 121 -14.14 4.21 -11.28
C GLN A 121 -12.91 5.13 -11.26
N ASP A 122 -12.30 5.28 -10.10
CA ASP A 122 -11.10 6.08 -9.89
C ASP A 122 -9.81 5.26 -10.07
N MET A 123 -9.96 3.93 -10.28
CA MET A 123 -8.83 3.02 -10.41
C MET A 123 -8.11 3.23 -11.75
N PRO A 124 -6.80 3.58 -11.72
CA PRO A 124 -5.99 3.67 -12.93
C PRO A 124 -5.64 2.27 -13.46
N GLU A 125 -5.00 2.22 -14.63
CA GLU A 125 -4.27 1.01 -15.03
C GLU A 125 -3.11 0.80 -14.06
N ILE A 126 -3.01 -0.40 -13.47
CA ILE A 126 -1.92 -0.74 -12.54
C ILE A 126 -1.09 -1.87 -13.12
N GLU A 127 0.20 -1.60 -13.34
CA GLU A 127 1.19 -2.58 -13.75
C GLU A 127 2.12 -2.91 -12.58
N ILE A 128 2.15 -4.19 -12.16
CA ILE A 128 2.95 -4.64 -11.04
C ILE A 128 4.06 -5.57 -11.53
N GLY A 129 5.28 -5.26 -11.12
CA GLY A 129 6.43 -6.12 -11.27
C GLY A 129 7.07 -6.46 -9.92
N PHE A 130 7.57 -7.69 -9.81
CA PHE A 130 8.33 -8.12 -8.65
C PHE A 130 9.82 -8.25 -9.01
N VAL A 131 10.64 -7.75 -8.10
CA VAL A 131 12.07 -8.05 -8.07
C VAL A 131 12.26 -9.05 -6.94
N GLU A 132 12.77 -10.23 -7.27
CA GLU A 132 12.91 -11.33 -6.31
C GLU A 132 14.37 -11.48 -5.87
N GLU A 133 14.78 -10.70 -4.87
CA GLU A 133 16.07 -10.86 -4.19
C GLU A 133 15.81 -11.53 -2.83
N PRO A 134 16.10 -12.84 -2.68
CA PRO A 134 15.78 -13.58 -1.47
C PRO A 134 16.34 -12.93 -0.20
N CYS A 135 15.49 -12.78 0.82
CA CYS A 135 15.88 -12.26 2.12
C CYS A 135 16.34 -13.41 3.04
N PRO A 136 17.62 -13.52 3.39
CA PRO A 136 18.12 -14.61 4.22
C PRO A 136 17.45 -14.68 5.61
N GLU A 137 17.03 -13.54 6.15
CA GLU A 137 16.40 -13.43 7.47
C GLU A 137 14.88 -13.59 7.42
N GLY A 138 14.29 -13.53 6.22
CA GLY A 138 12.84 -13.63 6.03
C GLY A 138 12.35 -15.07 5.92
N PRO A 139 11.14 -15.36 6.39
CA PRO A 139 10.55 -16.70 6.24
C PRO A 139 10.43 -17.02 4.75
N LEU A 140 10.96 -18.18 4.35
CA LEU A 140 11.02 -18.63 2.94
C LEU A 140 11.72 -17.62 1.99
N GLY A 141 12.55 -16.74 2.52
CA GLY A 141 13.21 -15.69 1.73
C GLY A 141 12.34 -14.49 1.38
N ALA A 142 11.15 -14.38 1.95
CA ALA A 142 10.23 -13.27 1.69
C ALA A 142 10.53 -12.04 2.56
N ARG A 143 10.10 -10.85 2.08
CA ARG A 143 10.07 -9.59 2.83
C ARG A 143 8.65 -9.20 3.16
N GLY A 144 8.48 -8.18 4.03
CA GLY A 144 7.16 -7.62 4.34
C GLY A 144 6.53 -6.93 3.13
N LEU A 145 5.23 -7.17 2.92
CA LEU A 145 4.48 -6.63 1.78
C LEU A 145 3.26 -5.79 2.22
N GLY A 146 3.02 -5.64 3.52
CA GLY A 146 1.76 -5.07 4.03
C GLY A 146 1.46 -3.65 3.57
N GLU A 147 2.44 -2.75 3.63
CA GLU A 147 2.22 -1.31 3.41
C GLU A 147 3.11 -0.70 2.32
N VAL A 148 3.97 -1.49 1.70
CA VAL A 148 4.93 -0.98 0.71
C VAL A 148 4.26 -0.40 -0.54
N GLY A 149 3.05 -0.85 -0.85
CA GLY A 149 2.27 -0.35 -2.00
C GLY A 149 1.86 1.11 -1.86
N ILE A 150 1.53 1.58 -0.64
CA ILE A 150 1.03 2.95 -0.41
C ILE A 150 2.15 4.00 -0.32
N ILE A 151 3.34 3.61 0.17
CA ILE A 151 4.37 4.56 0.58
C ILE A 151 4.78 5.53 -0.53
N PRO A 152 5.14 5.10 -1.76
CA PRO A 152 5.65 6.01 -2.78
C PRO A 152 4.56 6.71 -3.61
N VAL A 153 3.30 6.26 -3.56
CA VAL A 153 2.23 6.66 -4.50
C VAL A 153 1.98 8.16 -4.48
N ALA A 154 1.78 8.74 -3.30
CA ALA A 154 1.43 10.15 -3.18
C ALA A 154 2.56 11.07 -3.69
N ALA A 155 3.82 10.71 -3.43
CA ALA A 155 4.97 11.43 -3.93
C ALA A 155 5.10 11.30 -5.45
N ALA A 156 4.86 10.11 -6.00
CA ALA A 156 4.90 9.86 -7.43
C ALA A 156 3.80 10.65 -8.17
N ILE A 157 2.58 10.70 -7.62
CA ILE A 157 1.48 11.50 -8.17
C ILE A 157 1.82 12.99 -8.12
N ALA A 158 2.32 13.49 -6.99
CA ALA A 158 2.69 14.90 -6.86
C ALA A 158 3.80 15.30 -7.86
N SER A 159 4.79 14.44 -8.07
CA SER A 159 5.84 14.64 -9.06
C SER A 159 5.30 14.62 -10.49
N ALA A 160 4.38 13.72 -10.81
CA ALA A 160 3.75 13.66 -12.12
C ALA A 160 2.89 14.91 -12.41
N VAL A 161 2.18 15.43 -11.41
CA VAL A 161 1.41 16.67 -11.53
C VAL A 161 2.34 17.86 -11.68
N GLU A 162 3.47 17.91 -10.96
CA GLU A 162 4.51 18.93 -11.15
C GLU A 162 5.09 18.89 -12.57
N ASP A 163 5.37 17.72 -13.10
CA ASP A 163 5.88 17.54 -14.47
C ASP A 163 4.86 18.02 -15.52
N ALA A 164 3.58 17.68 -15.31
CA ALA A 164 2.50 18.07 -16.23
C ALA A 164 2.17 19.57 -16.21
N THR A 165 2.29 20.25 -15.05
CA THR A 165 1.85 21.65 -14.89
C THR A 165 3.00 22.64 -14.77
N GLY A 166 4.22 22.17 -14.48
CA GLY A 166 5.35 23.00 -14.09
C GLY A 166 5.24 23.61 -12.69
N ILE A 167 4.25 23.18 -11.89
CA ILE A 167 3.94 23.77 -10.57
C ILE A 167 4.15 22.74 -9.49
N ARG A 168 4.95 23.09 -8.49
CA ARG A 168 5.21 22.25 -7.33
C ARG A 168 4.16 22.46 -6.24
N PHE A 169 3.47 21.39 -5.89
CA PHE A 169 2.48 21.37 -4.80
C PHE A 169 3.11 20.83 -3.53
N HIS A 170 2.89 21.50 -2.39
CA HIS A 170 3.45 21.13 -1.08
C HIS A 170 2.38 20.66 -0.09
N GLN A 171 1.14 20.55 -0.54
CA GLN A 171 0.01 20.14 0.30
C GLN A 171 -0.87 19.13 -0.41
N LEU A 172 -1.18 18.03 0.28
CA LEU A 172 -2.12 17.02 -0.15
C LEU A 172 -3.46 17.17 0.61
N PRO A 173 -4.54 16.60 0.08
CA PRO A 173 -4.70 16.02 -1.25
C PRO A 173 -4.66 17.07 -2.37
N LEU A 174 -4.30 16.65 -3.59
CA LEU A 174 -4.34 17.50 -4.80
C LEU A 174 -5.77 17.56 -5.32
N THR A 175 -6.65 18.23 -4.56
CA THR A 175 -8.03 18.44 -4.98
C THR A 175 -8.09 19.39 -6.18
N PRO A 176 -9.14 19.32 -7.03
CA PRO A 176 -9.29 20.23 -8.17
C PRO A 176 -9.15 21.69 -7.78
N GLU A 177 -9.74 22.11 -6.65
CA GLU A 177 -9.64 23.50 -6.17
C GLU A 177 -8.19 23.87 -5.83
N ARG A 178 -7.44 22.96 -5.18
CA ARG A 178 -6.05 23.23 -4.79
C ARG A 178 -5.13 23.31 -6.00
N VAL A 179 -5.34 22.42 -6.96
CA VAL A 179 -4.57 22.43 -8.22
C VAL A 179 -4.89 23.69 -9.04
N LEU A 180 -6.16 24.03 -9.19
CA LEU A 180 -6.58 25.23 -9.93
C LEU A 180 -6.04 26.51 -9.30
N CYS A 181 -6.14 26.66 -7.98
CA CYS A 181 -5.55 27.82 -7.28
C CYS A 181 -4.05 27.95 -7.52
N GLY A 182 -3.32 26.83 -7.49
CA GLY A 182 -1.88 26.84 -7.78
C GLY A 182 -1.58 27.25 -9.22
N ILE A 183 -2.39 26.83 -10.18
CA ILE A 183 -2.28 27.26 -11.60
C ILE A 183 -2.53 28.76 -11.75
N GLU A 184 -3.60 29.27 -11.14
CA GLU A 184 -3.94 30.68 -11.18
C GLU A 184 -2.87 31.56 -10.53
N GLU A 185 -2.33 31.17 -9.38
CA GLU A 185 -1.23 31.86 -8.70
C GLU A 185 0.05 31.91 -9.55
N ALA A 186 0.38 30.81 -10.23
CA ALA A 186 1.53 30.77 -11.12
C ALA A 186 1.39 31.70 -12.32
N VAL A 187 0.19 31.76 -12.92
CA VAL A 187 -0.09 32.68 -14.04
C VAL A 187 0.03 34.14 -13.59
N MET A 188 -0.49 34.50 -12.42
CA MET A 188 -0.42 35.85 -11.87
C MET A 188 1.00 36.29 -11.50
N SER A 189 1.89 35.35 -11.19
CA SER A 189 3.29 35.66 -10.82
C SER A 189 4.20 35.94 -12.00
N VAL A 190 3.78 35.64 -13.23
CA VAL A 190 4.58 35.78 -14.47
C VAL A 190 4.19 37.03 -15.25
N GLY A 191 3.07 37.70 -14.91
CA GLY A 191 2.58 38.96 -15.52
C GLY A 191 2.92 40.17 -14.67
#